data_0c5d6c04b156d9695b725c7f205db6c4
#
_entry.id   0c5d6c04b156d9695b725c7f205db6c4
#
_cell.length_a   1.000
_cell.length_b   1.000
_cell.length_c   1.000
_cell.angle_alpha   90.00
_cell.angle_beta   90.00
_cell.angle_gamma   90.00
#
_symmetry.space_group_name_H-M   'P 1'
#
loop_
_entity.id
_entity.type
_entity.pdbx_description
1 polymer ?
#
loop_
_entity_poly.entity_id
_entity_poly.type
_entity_poly.pdbx_seq_one_letter_code
_entity_poly.pdbx_strand_id
1 'polypeptide(L)'
;LDELKTPVIGANIMIKGTTTGTITDIDGKFTLDASEGDILVVSYIGYTNREITVSASNDYSITLKEDSKALEEVVVIGYGTTKRKDFTGSVSSMKLENSPVSLASNTNALEALKGSVTGLDIGATNSAGGSPTMQIRGQNSISGSNEPLIVVDGVIFLGKLNDINPNDIASFDVLKDATSAAAYGSRSANGVIMITTKKGKSGKPVINLNATGSMQTWHLKPQLMNGEQWVDAVKAANNYSDLSFLTPQELINKEANRSTNWLDESSRTGWLQDYQASISGASDKMNYYMSAAYTDNKGIIRGDDFNRITLLGKINTHITDWLQIGMDAAYSRSDYSGVGADLWTATILSPYGMKYRPNGELERTPDGTRGHMNPLWGIDDESKQENIEKQDNFRLNAYFSIDC
;
A
#
# COMPACT_ATOMS: atom_id res chain seq x y z
N LEU A 1 -11.92 -25.79 30.50
CA LEU A 1 -13.20 -25.09 30.71
C LEU A 1 -12.97 -23.58 30.65
N ASP A 2 -13.98 -22.80 30.30
CA ASP A 2 -14.00 -21.35 30.48
C ASP A 2 -14.46 -20.93 31.91
N GLU A 3 -14.59 -19.64 32.18
CA GLU A 3 -15.06 -19.11 33.46
C GLU A 3 -16.54 -19.45 33.74
N LEU A 4 -17.33 -19.73 32.68
CA LEU A 4 -18.73 -20.18 32.76
C LEU A 4 -18.86 -21.69 32.86
N LYS A 5 -17.73 -22.44 32.98
CA LYS A 5 -17.65 -23.90 33.00
C LYS A 5 -18.07 -24.58 31.68
N THR A 6 -18.04 -23.86 30.57
CA THR A 6 -18.27 -24.41 29.23
C THR A 6 -17.00 -25.11 28.72
N PRO A 7 -17.11 -26.27 28.03
CA PRO A 7 -15.94 -26.93 27.43
C PRO A 7 -15.28 -26.04 26.38
N VAL A 8 -13.95 -25.87 26.45
CA VAL A 8 -13.16 -25.18 25.45
C VAL A 8 -12.61 -26.23 24.49
N ILE A 9 -13.13 -26.24 23.26
CA ILE A 9 -12.78 -27.22 22.22
C ILE A 9 -11.55 -26.71 21.45
N GLY A 10 -10.56 -27.58 21.20
CA GLY A 10 -9.37 -27.22 20.40
C GLY A 10 -8.35 -26.37 21.17
N ALA A 11 -8.43 -26.28 22.49
CA ALA A 11 -7.37 -25.65 23.28
C ALA A 11 -6.07 -26.46 23.15
N ASN A 12 -4.96 -25.79 22.97
CA ASN A 12 -3.63 -26.41 22.82
C ASN A 12 -2.98 -26.58 24.19
N ILE A 13 -2.51 -27.78 24.48
CA ILE A 13 -1.76 -28.13 25.70
C ILE A 13 -0.40 -28.62 25.29
N MET A 14 0.67 -27.97 25.73
CA MET A 14 2.05 -28.31 25.40
C MET A 14 2.90 -28.42 26.68
N ILE A 15 3.87 -29.35 26.70
CA ILE A 15 4.90 -29.37 27.72
C ILE A 15 5.90 -28.25 27.42
N LYS A 16 6.11 -27.35 28.38
CA LYS A 16 6.97 -26.17 28.25
C LYS A 16 8.40 -26.55 27.85
N GLY A 17 8.88 -25.93 26.77
CA GLY A 17 10.23 -26.18 26.26
C GLY A 17 10.36 -27.41 25.37
N THR A 18 9.28 -28.11 25.04
CA THR A 18 9.26 -29.27 24.14
C THR A 18 8.29 -29.05 22.97
N THR A 19 8.30 -29.95 21.98
CA THR A 19 7.31 -30.00 20.89
C THR A 19 6.17 -30.99 21.18
N THR A 20 6.14 -31.60 22.38
CA THR A 20 5.12 -32.55 22.77
C THR A 20 3.89 -31.84 23.29
N GLY A 21 2.73 -32.14 22.68
CA GLY A 21 1.47 -31.51 23.04
C GLY A 21 0.26 -32.24 22.49
N THR A 22 -0.91 -31.80 22.91
CA THR A 22 -2.23 -32.29 22.47
C THR A 22 -3.22 -31.15 22.40
N ILE A 23 -4.42 -31.42 21.87
CA ILE A 23 -5.55 -30.46 21.83
C ILE A 23 -6.75 -31.06 22.57
N THR A 24 -7.61 -30.20 23.10
CA THR A 24 -8.89 -30.64 23.73
C THR A 24 -9.89 -31.11 22.68
N ASP A 25 -10.62 -32.16 23.03
CA ASP A 25 -11.74 -32.71 22.25
C ASP A 25 -13.03 -31.85 22.36
N ILE A 26 -14.14 -32.38 21.81
CA ILE A 26 -15.47 -31.71 21.82
C ILE A 26 -16.06 -31.53 23.23
N ASP A 27 -15.59 -32.31 24.19
CA ASP A 27 -16.00 -32.20 25.60
C ASP A 27 -15.02 -31.36 26.42
N GLY A 28 -14.00 -30.75 25.77
CA GLY A 28 -12.95 -30.00 26.42
C GLY A 28 -11.96 -30.87 27.21
N LYS A 29 -11.88 -32.19 26.92
CA LYS A 29 -10.99 -33.14 27.57
C LYS A 29 -9.70 -33.31 26.76
N PHE A 30 -8.63 -33.63 27.46
CA PHE A 30 -7.34 -33.95 26.83
C PHE A 30 -6.65 -35.09 27.54
N THR A 31 -5.75 -35.74 26.83
CA THR A 31 -4.81 -36.73 27.39
C THR A 31 -3.41 -36.42 26.86
N LEU A 32 -2.43 -36.33 27.73
CA LEU A 32 -1.06 -36.04 27.39
C LEU A 32 -0.11 -36.80 28.31
N ASP A 33 0.84 -37.50 27.72
CA ASP A 33 1.90 -38.18 28.50
C ASP A 33 2.91 -37.14 29.00
N ALA A 34 2.97 -36.93 30.29
CA ALA A 34 3.86 -35.97 30.94
C ALA A 34 4.41 -36.56 32.23
N SER A 35 5.62 -36.17 32.59
CA SER A 35 6.29 -36.59 33.82
C SER A 35 5.97 -35.67 34.99
N GLU A 36 6.02 -36.16 36.20
CA GLU A 36 5.88 -35.34 37.40
C GLU A 36 6.97 -34.24 37.40
N GLY A 37 6.54 -32.99 37.60
CA GLY A 37 7.41 -31.82 37.54
C GLY A 37 7.40 -31.08 36.19
N ASP A 38 6.84 -31.65 35.12
CA ASP A 38 6.67 -30.95 33.85
C ASP A 38 5.69 -29.79 34.03
N ILE A 39 5.90 -28.72 33.22
CA ILE A 39 4.99 -27.58 33.18
C ILE A 39 4.16 -27.66 31.90
N LEU A 40 2.85 -27.80 32.05
CA LEU A 40 1.89 -27.75 30.95
C LEU A 40 1.52 -26.28 30.68
N VAL A 41 1.67 -25.85 29.44
CA VAL A 41 1.20 -24.56 28.96
C VAL A 41 -0.09 -24.79 28.18
N VAL A 42 -1.20 -24.28 28.72
CA VAL A 42 -2.50 -24.35 28.08
C VAL A 42 -2.82 -23.00 27.42
N SER A 43 -3.08 -23.02 26.13
CA SER A 43 -3.33 -21.83 25.32
C SER A 43 -4.56 -22.03 24.42
N TYR A 44 -5.36 -20.96 24.26
CA TYR A 44 -6.47 -20.91 23.32
C TYR A 44 -6.70 -19.48 22.85
N ILE A 45 -7.17 -19.32 21.61
CA ILE A 45 -7.41 -17.99 21.03
C ILE A 45 -8.46 -17.26 21.85
N GLY A 46 -8.15 -16.05 22.31
CA GLY A 46 -9.04 -15.24 23.14
C GLY A 46 -8.97 -15.50 24.63
N TYR A 47 -8.03 -16.34 25.08
CA TYR A 47 -7.83 -16.66 26.51
C TYR A 47 -6.38 -16.43 26.94
N THR A 48 -6.17 -16.08 28.20
CA THR A 48 -4.84 -15.95 28.79
C THR A 48 -4.20 -17.32 28.93
N ASN A 49 -2.93 -17.47 28.52
CA ASN A 49 -2.19 -18.71 28.70
C ASN A 49 -2.08 -19.06 30.19
N ARG A 50 -2.27 -20.34 30.52
CA ARG A 50 -2.15 -20.85 31.87
C ARG A 50 -1.08 -21.92 31.97
N GLU A 51 -0.18 -21.78 32.92
CA GLU A 51 0.84 -22.76 33.23
C GLU A 51 0.43 -23.60 34.46
N ILE A 52 0.62 -24.93 34.41
CA ILE A 52 0.29 -25.87 35.46
C ILE A 52 1.43 -26.86 35.58
N THR A 53 1.91 -27.08 36.79
CA THR A 53 2.93 -28.10 37.07
C THR A 53 2.25 -29.46 37.25
N VAL A 54 2.75 -30.49 36.57
CA VAL A 54 2.29 -31.87 36.71
C VAL A 54 2.69 -32.42 38.06
N SER A 55 1.71 -32.91 38.80
CA SER A 55 1.89 -33.56 40.11
C SER A 55 1.50 -35.04 40.01
N ALA A 56 1.60 -35.79 41.09
CA ALA A 56 1.18 -37.18 41.13
C ALA A 56 -0.31 -37.45 40.84
N SER A 57 -1.13 -36.42 40.68
CA SER A 57 -2.55 -36.50 40.27
C SER A 57 -2.63 -36.64 38.77
N ASN A 58 -3.45 -37.57 38.28
CA ASN A 58 -3.67 -37.80 36.85
C ASN A 58 -4.90 -37.02 36.29
N ASP A 59 -5.58 -36.26 37.14
CA ASP A 59 -6.78 -35.49 36.76
C ASP A 59 -6.59 -33.99 37.02
N TYR A 60 -6.73 -33.17 35.95
CA TYR A 60 -6.58 -31.72 36.00
C TYR A 60 -7.84 -31.04 35.49
N SER A 61 -8.44 -30.20 36.31
CA SER A 61 -9.49 -29.27 35.86
C SER A 61 -8.90 -27.89 35.68
N ILE A 62 -8.79 -27.46 34.43
CA ILE A 62 -8.15 -26.21 34.04
C ILE A 62 -9.23 -25.23 33.60
N THR A 63 -9.31 -24.09 34.27
CA THR A 63 -10.19 -22.99 33.84
C THR A 63 -9.34 -21.91 33.16
N LEU A 64 -9.66 -21.62 31.90
CA LEU A 64 -9.05 -20.52 31.15
C LEU A 64 -9.83 -19.25 31.41
N LYS A 65 -9.12 -18.15 31.60
CA LYS A 65 -9.69 -16.80 31.72
C LYS A 65 -9.69 -16.15 30.37
N GLU A 66 -10.80 -15.55 29.98
CA GLU A 66 -10.84 -14.73 28.78
C GLU A 66 -9.77 -13.63 28.86
N ASP A 67 -8.99 -13.50 27.80
CA ASP A 67 -8.06 -12.37 27.64
C ASP A 67 -8.84 -11.15 27.19
N SER A 68 -9.40 -10.43 28.15
CA SER A 68 -10.13 -9.20 27.89
C SER A 68 -9.29 -8.11 27.20
N LYS A 69 -7.95 -8.27 27.21
CA LYS A 69 -7.04 -7.37 26.49
C LYS A 69 -6.87 -7.76 25.02
N ALA A 70 -7.08 -9.04 24.65
CA ALA A 70 -6.93 -9.50 23.27
C ALA A 70 -8.15 -9.23 22.37
N LEU A 71 -9.32 -8.90 22.92
CA LEU A 71 -10.58 -8.76 22.18
C LEU A 71 -11.17 -7.35 22.13
N GLU A 72 -10.55 -6.37 22.75
CA GLU A 72 -10.98 -4.99 22.60
C GLU A 72 -10.38 -4.38 21.32
N GLU A 73 -11.01 -4.67 20.16
CA GLU A 73 -10.79 -3.85 18.98
C GLU A 73 -11.23 -2.43 19.29
N VAL A 74 -10.27 -1.54 19.39
CA VAL A 74 -10.49 -0.11 19.59
C VAL A 74 -10.53 0.55 18.22
N VAL A 75 -11.61 1.27 17.94
CA VAL A 75 -11.72 2.12 16.75
C VAL A 75 -11.32 3.53 17.16
N VAL A 76 -10.38 4.11 16.43
CA VAL A 76 -10.02 5.53 16.63
C VAL A 76 -11.12 6.38 16.01
N ILE A 77 -11.73 7.29 16.75
CA ILE A 77 -12.80 8.17 16.28
C ILE A 77 -12.45 9.59 16.67
N GLY A 78 -12.20 10.41 15.67
CA GLY A 78 -11.83 11.81 15.92
C GLY A 78 -10.57 11.91 16.78
N TYR A 79 -10.68 12.54 17.91
CA TYR A 79 -9.60 12.74 18.87
C TYR A 79 -9.58 11.72 20.02
N GLY A 80 -10.37 10.64 19.92
CA GLY A 80 -10.49 9.61 20.95
C GLY A 80 -10.52 8.18 20.40
N THR A 81 -10.47 7.22 21.32
CA THR A 81 -10.62 5.81 20.99
C THR A 81 -11.90 5.27 21.65
N THR A 82 -12.72 4.54 20.90
CA THR A 82 -13.93 3.89 21.41
C THR A 82 -13.86 2.39 21.13
N LYS A 83 -14.38 1.57 22.02
CA LYS A 83 -14.46 0.13 21.77
C LYS A 83 -15.38 -0.13 20.59
N ARG A 84 -14.98 -1.00 19.66
CA ARG A 84 -15.76 -1.32 18.45
C ARG A 84 -17.20 -1.76 18.78
N LYS A 85 -17.40 -2.48 19.89
CA LYS A 85 -18.72 -2.93 20.34
C LYS A 85 -19.67 -1.77 20.75
N ASP A 86 -19.10 -0.65 21.17
CA ASP A 86 -19.84 0.53 21.63
C ASP A 86 -20.08 1.53 20.49
N PHE A 87 -19.56 1.20 19.28
CA PHE A 87 -19.64 2.07 18.13
C PHE A 87 -20.74 1.62 17.16
N THR A 88 -21.74 2.46 16.96
CA THR A 88 -22.93 2.17 16.12
C THR A 88 -22.75 2.53 14.64
N GLY A 89 -21.65 3.18 14.26
CA GLY A 89 -21.34 3.59 12.89
C GLY A 89 -20.79 2.46 12.01
N SER A 90 -20.94 2.63 10.68
CA SER A 90 -20.37 1.67 9.70
C SER A 90 -18.87 1.89 9.52
N VAL A 91 -18.07 1.11 10.23
CA VAL A 91 -16.60 1.11 10.15
C VAL A 91 -16.10 -0.21 9.64
N SER A 92 -15.14 -0.15 8.71
CA SER A 92 -14.36 -1.32 8.31
C SER A 92 -12.90 -1.12 8.72
N SER A 93 -12.39 -2.02 9.53
CA SER A 93 -11.01 -2.01 10.01
C SER A 93 -10.20 -3.09 9.31
N MET A 94 -8.98 -2.77 8.91
CA MET A 94 -8.02 -3.71 8.34
C MET A 94 -6.67 -3.53 9.03
N LYS A 95 -6.18 -4.60 9.65
CA LYS A 95 -4.83 -4.65 10.21
C LYS A 95 -3.87 -5.13 9.13
N LEU A 96 -2.81 -4.39 8.89
CA LEU A 96 -1.75 -4.79 7.95
C LEU A 96 -0.72 -5.71 8.60
N GLU A 97 -0.56 -5.60 9.90
CA GLU A 97 0.39 -6.42 10.63
C GLU A 97 0.05 -7.92 10.48
N ASN A 98 1.00 -8.69 9.99
CA ASN A 98 0.85 -10.12 9.65
C ASN A 98 -0.16 -10.44 8.52
N SER A 99 -0.61 -9.45 7.76
CA SER A 99 -1.42 -9.67 6.57
C SER A 99 -0.54 -10.05 5.37
N PRO A 100 -0.95 -11.00 4.50
CA PRO A 100 -0.25 -11.28 3.25
C PRO A 100 -0.09 -10.04 2.36
N VAL A 101 -0.98 -9.07 2.50
CA VAL A 101 -0.93 -7.80 1.76
C VAL A 101 0.27 -6.93 2.17
N SER A 102 0.76 -7.07 3.41
CA SER A 102 1.97 -6.37 3.86
C SER A 102 3.25 -6.88 3.20
N LEU A 103 3.21 -8.06 2.59
CA LEU A 103 4.33 -8.65 1.86
C LEU A 103 4.37 -8.20 0.39
N ALA A 104 3.30 -7.59 -0.11
CA ALA A 104 3.27 -7.05 -1.46
C ALA A 104 4.08 -5.75 -1.52
N SER A 105 4.89 -5.61 -2.57
CA SER A 105 5.60 -4.35 -2.85
C SER A 105 4.62 -3.32 -3.38
N ASN A 106 4.05 -2.54 -2.48
CA ASN A 106 3.11 -1.47 -2.82
C ASN A 106 3.82 -0.12 -2.70
N THR A 107 3.76 0.71 -3.74
CA THR A 107 4.27 2.08 -3.69
C THR A 107 3.34 3.00 -2.92
N ASN A 108 2.04 2.65 -2.90
CA ASN A 108 1.01 3.42 -2.24
C ASN A 108 0.29 2.59 -1.17
N ALA A 109 0.07 3.20 -0.01
CA ALA A 109 -0.59 2.57 1.12
C ALA A 109 -2.01 2.06 0.84
N LEU A 110 -2.73 2.71 -0.10
CA LEU A 110 -4.10 2.33 -0.46
C LEU A 110 -4.19 1.08 -1.34
N GLU A 111 -3.15 0.76 -2.09
CA GLU A 111 -3.15 -0.46 -2.91
C GLU A 111 -3.38 -1.70 -2.04
N ALA A 112 -2.91 -1.64 -0.79
CA ALA A 112 -3.16 -2.67 0.21
C ALA A 112 -4.66 -2.84 0.57
N LEU A 113 -5.48 -1.79 0.41
CA LEU A 113 -6.92 -1.82 0.71
C LEU A 113 -7.76 -2.27 -0.48
N LYS A 114 -7.19 -2.34 -1.69
CA LYS A 114 -7.92 -2.67 -2.91
C LYS A 114 -8.58 -4.05 -2.80
N GLY A 115 -9.91 -4.08 -2.94
CA GLY A 115 -10.69 -5.30 -2.82
C GLY A 115 -10.86 -5.84 -1.38
N SER A 116 -10.21 -5.23 -0.37
CA SER A 116 -10.26 -5.71 1.03
C SER A 116 -11.36 -5.04 1.86
N VAL A 117 -11.83 -3.87 1.44
CA VAL A 117 -12.83 -3.09 2.19
C VAL A 117 -14.09 -2.90 1.35
N THR A 118 -15.20 -3.46 1.81
CA THR A 118 -16.51 -3.34 1.12
C THR A 118 -16.94 -1.88 0.99
N GLY A 119 -17.33 -1.46 -0.20
CA GLY A 119 -17.80 -0.09 -0.48
C GLY A 119 -16.70 0.96 -0.58
N LEU A 120 -15.44 0.57 -0.56
CA LEU A 120 -14.29 1.39 -0.93
C LEU A 120 -13.83 0.96 -2.33
N ASP A 121 -13.91 1.88 -3.28
CA ASP A 121 -13.39 1.71 -4.62
C ASP A 121 -12.05 2.44 -4.75
N ILE A 122 -11.02 1.71 -5.21
CA ILE A 122 -9.67 2.21 -5.43
C ILE A 122 -9.30 1.95 -6.87
N GLY A 123 -9.13 3.01 -7.63
CA GLY A 123 -8.74 2.98 -9.03
C GLY A 123 -7.35 2.39 -9.25
N ALA A 124 -6.98 2.26 -10.51
CA ALA A 124 -5.62 1.87 -10.87
C ALA A 124 -4.71 3.11 -10.91
N THR A 125 -3.44 2.92 -10.59
CA THR A 125 -2.39 3.91 -10.86
C THR A 125 -1.86 3.69 -12.26
N ASN A 126 -1.73 4.79 -13.02
CA ASN A 126 -1.29 4.74 -14.42
C ASN A 126 0.18 5.18 -14.58
N SER A 127 0.82 5.62 -13.51
CA SER A 127 2.21 6.12 -13.53
C SER A 127 2.98 5.64 -12.30
N ALA A 128 4.29 5.60 -12.41
CA ALA A 128 5.17 5.34 -11.28
C ALA A 128 4.97 6.40 -10.20
N GLY A 129 4.77 5.99 -8.95
CA GLY A 129 4.46 6.91 -7.86
C GLY A 129 3.09 7.62 -7.98
N GLY A 130 2.22 7.20 -8.90
CA GLY A 130 0.88 7.73 -9.05
C GLY A 130 0.02 7.48 -7.80
N SER A 131 -0.93 8.37 -7.54
CA SER A 131 -1.95 8.16 -6.51
C SER A 131 -3.20 7.59 -7.15
N PRO A 132 -3.73 6.46 -6.66
CA PRO A 132 -5.00 5.94 -7.16
C PRO A 132 -6.13 6.88 -6.78
N THR A 133 -7.14 6.97 -7.63
CA THR A 133 -8.42 7.58 -7.26
C THR A 133 -9.11 6.71 -6.21
N MET A 134 -9.87 7.33 -5.30
CA MET A 134 -10.59 6.59 -4.28
C MET A 134 -11.98 7.18 -4.06
N GLN A 135 -12.95 6.29 -3.82
CA GLN A 135 -14.33 6.66 -3.56
C GLN A 135 -14.94 5.71 -2.52
N ILE A 136 -15.72 6.27 -1.60
CA ILE A 136 -16.50 5.50 -0.63
C ILE A 136 -17.97 5.57 -1.04
N ARG A 137 -18.58 4.39 -1.30
CA ARG A 137 -19.99 4.25 -1.73
C ARG A 137 -20.33 4.96 -3.04
N GLY A 138 -19.31 5.19 -3.93
CA GLY A 138 -19.50 5.78 -5.24
C GLY A 138 -19.37 7.31 -5.26
N GLN A 139 -19.73 7.89 -6.40
CA GLN A 139 -19.61 9.33 -6.63
C GLN A 139 -20.76 10.09 -5.96
N ASN A 140 -20.41 11.01 -5.08
CA ASN A 140 -21.36 11.85 -4.34
C ASN A 140 -21.54 13.23 -4.92
N SER A 141 -20.59 13.71 -5.73
CA SER A 141 -20.60 15.04 -6.34
C SER A 141 -20.25 14.99 -7.82
N ILE A 142 -20.95 15.78 -8.63
CA ILE A 142 -20.69 15.92 -10.09
C ILE A 142 -19.51 16.88 -10.32
N SER A 143 -19.39 17.93 -9.52
CA SER A 143 -18.41 19.01 -9.73
C SER A 143 -17.41 19.19 -8.58
N GLY A 144 -17.64 18.57 -7.43
CA GLY A 144 -16.73 18.59 -6.28
C GLY A 144 -15.84 17.37 -6.21
N SER A 145 -14.83 17.39 -5.33
CA SER A 145 -14.02 16.21 -5.02
C SER A 145 -14.90 15.12 -4.40
N ASN A 146 -14.69 13.87 -4.85
CA ASN A 146 -15.30 12.68 -4.29
C ASN A 146 -14.33 11.89 -3.38
N GLU A 147 -13.12 12.41 -3.19
CA GLU A 147 -12.11 11.75 -2.38
C GLU A 147 -12.46 11.81 -0.88
N PRO A 148 -12.29 10.71 -0.15
CA PRO A 148 -12.45 10.68 1.29
C PRO A 148 -11.36 11.50 1.98
N LEU A 149 -11.64 11.97 3.18
CA LEU A 149 -10.67 12.64 4.02
C LEU A 149 -9.66 11.64 4.56
N ILE A 150 -8.38 11.96 4.47
CA ILE A 150 -7.31 11.14 5.05
C ILE A 150 -6.93 11.71 6.41
N VAL A 151 -6.84 10.81 7.40
CA VAL A 151 -6.41 11.14 8.76
C VAL A 151 -5.28 10.19 9.14
N VAL A 152 -4.15 10.71 9.58
CA VAL A 152 -2.98 9.92 10.00
C VAL A 152 -2.70 10.17 11.47
N ASP A 153 -2.75 9.11 12.27
CA ASP A 153 -2.54 9.17 13.73
C ASP A 153 -3.42 10.25 14.41
N GLY A 154 -4.68 10.40 13.96
CA GLY A 154 -5.65 11.34 14.49
C GLY A 154 -5.57 12.76 13.91
N VAL A 155 -4.60 13.07 13.06
CA VAL A 155 -4.42 14.40 12.46
C VAL A 155 -4.80 14.36 10.97
N ILE A 156 -5.56 15.37 10.51
CA ILE A 156 -5.93 15.51 9.09
C ILE A 156 -4.65 15.62 8.25
N PHE A 157 -4.54 14.73 7.29
CA PHE A 157 -3.40 14.67 6.40
C PHE A 157 -3.68 15.44 5.11
N LEU A 158 -2.82 16.39 4.78
CA LEU A 158 -2.94 17.24 3.59
C LEU A 158 -1.93 16.91 2.49
N GLY A 159 -1.04 15.94 2.74
CA GLY A 159 -0.05 15.45 1.77
C GLY A 159 -0.63 14.43 0.79
N LYS A 160 0.20 13.96 -0.11
CA LYS A 160 -0.13 12.82 -0.99
C LYS A 160 0.04 11.52 -0.19
N LEU A 161 -0.80 10.52 -0.47
CA LEU A 161 -0.68 9.21 0.20
C LEU A 161 0.65 8.51 -0.05
N ASN A 162 1.29 8.84 -1.17
CA ASN A 162 2.67 8.40 -1.45
C ASN A 162 3.71 8.95 -0.48
N ASP A 163 3.39 9.96 0.32
CA ASP A 163 4.29 10.48 1.37
C ASP A 163 4.36 9.55 2.60
N ILE A 164 3.45 8.55 2.65
CA ILE A 164 3.38 7.59 3.75
C ILE A 164 3.94 6.26 3.26
N ASN A 165 4.96 5.73 3.97
CA ASN A 165 5.47 4.41 3.66
C ASN A 165 4.44 3.34 4.09
N PRO A 166 3.96 2.47 3.18
CA PRO A 166 3.03 1.38 3.51
C PRO A 166 3.53 0.48 4.65
N ASN A 167 4.84 0.26 4.71
CA ASN A 167 5.46 -0.59 5.72
C ASN A 167 5.44 0.02 7.14
N ASP A 168 5.16 1.31 7.29
CA ASP A 168 5.00 1.98 8.58
C ASP A 168 3.56 1.94 9.11
N ILE A 169 2.62 1.41 8.32
CA ILE A 169 1.21 1.38 8.68
C ILE A 169 0.90 0.13 9.50
N ALA A 170 0.18 0.31 10.60
CA ALA A 170 -0.33 -0.76 11.44
C ALA A 170 -1.75 -1.17 11.03
N SER A 171 -2.63 -0.20 10.79
CA SER A 171 -4.02 -0.44 10.42
C SER A 171 -4.65 0.71 9.64
N PHE A 172 -5.71 0.36 8.92
CA PHE A 172 -6.65 1.30 8.32
C PHE A 172 -8.03 1.13 8.94
N ASP A 173 -8.71 2.24 9.21
CA ASP A 173 -10.11 2.28 9.58
C ASP A 173 -10.85 3.18 8.59
N VAL A 174 -11.87 2.61 7.92
CA VAL A 174 -12.66 3.32 6.91
C VAL A 174 -14.03 3.65 7.49
N LEU A 175 -14.26 4.94 7.75
CA LEU A 175 -15.52 5.48 8.26
C LEU A 175 -16.42 5.84 7.06
N LYS A 176 -17.50 5.06 6.88
CA LYS A 176 -18.30 5.11 5.65
C LYS A 176 -19.59 5.94 5.80
N ASP A 177 -19.95 6.36 6.99
CA ASP A 177 -21.14 7.13 7.25
C ASP A 177 -20.86 8.46 7.95
N ALA A 178 -21.82 9.38 7.83
CA ALA A 178 -21.70 10.72 8.39
C ALA A 178 -21.63 10.72 9.95
N THR A 179 -22.21 9.73 10.60
CA THR A 179 -22.21 9.63 12.07
C THR A 179 -20.81 9.33 12.58
N SER A 180 -20.14 8.36 11.95
CA SER A 180 -18.75 7.99 12.28
C SER A 180 -17.75 9.08 11.91
N ALA A 181 -18.06 9.84 10.87
CA ALA A 181 -17.19 10.88 10.34
C ALA A 181 -17.46 12.27 10.94
N ALA A 182 -18.50 12.44 11.76
CA ALA A 182 -18.96 13.73 12.28
C ALA A 182 -17.89 14.55 13.04
N ALA A 183 -16.96 13.86 13.70
CA ALA A 183 -15.85 14.51 14.40
C ALA A 183 -14.93 15.35 13.47
N TYR A 184 -14.96 15.10 12.16
CA TYR A 184 -14.13 15.78 11.16
C TYR A 184 -14.88 16.85 10.38
N GLY A 185 -16.15 17.13 10.75
CA GLY A 185 -16.98 18.18 10.18
C GLY A 185 -17.35 17.95 8.69
N SER A 186 -17.61 19.03 7.96
CA SER A 186 -18.06 18.97 6.56
C SER A 186 -17.04 18.35 5.58
N ARG A 187 -15.76 18.34 5.93
CA ARG A 187 -14.71 17.73 5.10
C ARG A 187 -14.80 16.21 5.02
N SER A 188 -15.56 15.58 5.90
CA SER A 188 -15.77 14.13 5.95
C SER A 188 -17.00 13.65 5.17
N ALA A 189 -17.65 14.52 4.38
CA ALA A 189 -18.87 14.19 3.65
C ALA A 189 -18.70 12.97 2.70
N ASN A 190 -17.52 12.76 2.15
CA ASN A 190 -17.17 11.61 1.30
C ASN A 190 -16.61 10.41 2.10
N GLY A 191 -16.72 10.42 3.44
CA GLY A 191 -16.13 9.45 4.32
C GLY A 191 -14.71 9.81 4.76
N VAL A 192 -14.15 8.99 5.65
CA VAL A 192 -12.81 9.19 6.22
C VAL A 192 -12.03 7.88 6.17
N ILE A 193 -10.79 7.96 5.74
CA ILE A 193 -9.81 6.87 5.86
C ILE A 193 -8.82 7.26 6.94
N MET A 194 -8.84 6.51 8.04
CA MET A 194 -7.92 6.69 9.14
C MET A 194 -6.76 5.72 8.98
N ILE A 195 -5.57 6.23 9.04
CA ILE A 195 -4.31 5.48 8.97
C ILE A 195 -3.66 5.55 10.35
N THR A 196 -3.46 4.40 10.95
CA THR A 196 -2.69 4.28 12.19
C THR A 196 -1.32 3.73 11.87
N THR A 197 -0.26 4.46 12.23
CA THR A 197 1.11 4.01 12.02
C THR A 197 1.59 3.15 13.18
N LYS A 198 2.62 2.35 12.92
CA LYS A 198 3.22 1.45 13.90
C LYS A 198 3.73 2.18 15.13
N LYS A 199 3.68 1.51 16.29
CA LYS A 199 4.18 1.97 17.59
C LYS A 199 5.10 0.90 18.19
N GLY A 200 5.91 1.28 19.15
CA GLY A 200 6.69 0.32 19.94
C GLY A 200 5.80 -0.62 20.75
N LYS A 201 6.15 -1.89 20.78
CA LYS A 201 5.47 -2.90 21.61
C LYS A 201 6.34 -3.23 22.82
N SER A 202 5.71 -3.55 23.95
CA SER A 202 6.41 -3.97 25.17
C SER A 202 7.30 -5.18 24.92
N GLY A 203 8.52 -5.16 25.42
CA GLY A 203 9.50 -6.22 25.24
C GLY A 203 10.88 -5.69 24.86
N LYS A 204 11.76 -6.60 24.43
CA LYS A 204 13.10 -6.22 23.94
C LYS A 204 12.98 -5.40 22.65
N PRO A 205 13.91 -4.46 22.41
CA PRO A 205 13.98 -3.75 21.14
C PRO A 205 14.01 -4.70 19.95
N VAL A 206 13.19 -4.44 18.94
CA VAL A 206 13.12 -5.24 17.71
C VAL A 206 13.60 -4.38 16.54
N ILE A 207 14.58 -4.91 15.81
CA ILE A 207 15.06 -4.32 14.56
C ILE A 207 14.50 -5.15 13.42
N ASN A 208 13.83 -4.48 12.46
CA ASN A 208 13.34 -5.11 11.24
C ASN A 208 14.06 -4.48 10.05
N LEU A 209 14.55 -5.34 9.16
CA LEU A 209 15.08 -4.96 7.86
C LEU A 209 14.20 -5.62 6.80
N ASN A 210 13.68 -4.82 5.88
CA ASN A 210 12.88 -5.29 4.77
C ASN A 210 13.50 -4.81 3.46
N ALA A 211 13.64 -5.73 2.51
CA ALA A 211 14.11 -5.42 1.16
C ALA A 211 13.25 -6.22 0.18
N THR A 212 12.56 -5.54 -0.70
CA THR A 212 11.71 -6.16 -1.71
C THR A 212 12.10 -5.65 -3.10
N GLY A 213 11.99 -6.55 -4.08
CA GLY A 213 12.16 -6.24 -5.49
C GLY A 213 11.04 -6.88 -6.30
N SER A 214 10.41 -6.10 -7.18
CA SER A 214 9.31 -6.55 -8.01
C SER A 214 9.52 -6.15 -9.45
N MET A 215 9.22 -7.06 -10.36
CA MET A 215 9.20 -6.81 -11.79
C MET A 215 7.78 -6.47 -12.22
N GLN A 216 7.64 -5.39 -12.99
CA GLN A 216 6.35 -4.91 -13.49
C GLN A 216 6.28 -5.07 -15.01
N THR A 217 5.19 -5.64 -15.48
CA THR A 217 4.93 -5.84 -16.92
C THR A 217 3.47 -5.50 -17.24
N TRP A 218 3.18 -5.31 -18.51
CA TRP A 218 1.79 -5.19 -18.96
C TRP A 218 1.00 -6.44 -18.60
N HIS A 219 -0.13 -6.28 -17.93
CA HIS A 219 -1.09 -7.37 -17.75
C HIS A 219 -1.82 -7.65 -19.07
N LEU A 220 -2.26 -6.60 -19.75
CA LEU A 220 -2.87 -6.68 -21.07
C LEU A 220 -2.31 -5.57 -21.94
N LYS A 221 -1.39 -5.90 -22.84
CA LYS A 221 -0.81 -4.95 -23.78
C LYS A 221 -1.70 -4.84 -25.02
N PRO A 222 -2.18 -3.64 -25.40
CA PRO A 222 -2.93 -3.46 -26.64
C PRO A 222 -2.09 -3.89 -27.84
N GLN A 223 -2.71 -4.62 -28.77
CA GLN A 223 -2.08 -4.95 -30.04
C GLN A 223 -2.35 -3.82 -31.03
N LEU A 224 -1.31 -3.17 -31.47
CA LEU A 224 -1.39 -2.16 -32.54
C LEU A 224 -1.43 -2.84 -33.90
N MET A 225 -1.99 -2.14 -34.88
CA MET A 225 -1.93 -2.55 -36.27
C MET A 225 -0.48 -2.60 -36.76
N ASN A 226 -0.13 -3.63 -37.49
CA ASN A 226 1.12 -3.62 -38.25
C ASN A 226 1.04 -2.64 -39.43
N GLY A 227 2.17 -2.42 -40.13
CA GLY A 227 2.22 -1.41 -41.20
C GLY A 227 1.21 -1.64 -42.31
N GLU A 228 0.99 -2.89 -42.77
CA GLU A 228 0.03 -3.19 -43.84
C GLU A 228 -1.42 -2.99 -43.36
N GLN A 229 -1.77 -3.51 -42.18
CA GLN A 229 -3.09 -3.32 -41.58
C GLN A 229 -3.44 -1.84 -41.39
N TRP A 230 -2.44 -1.05 -40.98
CA TRP A 230 -2.61 0.40 -40.81
C TRP A 230 -2.88 1.09 -42.13
N VAL A 231 -2.11 0.77 -43.18
CA VAL A 231 -2.32 1.32 -44.55
C VAL A 231 -3.72 0.96 -45.05
N ASP A 232 -4.13 -0.29 -44.91
CA ASP A 232 -5.46 -0.72 -45.37
C ASP A 232 -6.58 -0.01 -44.58
N ALA A 233 -6.41 0.17 -43.28
CA ALA A 233 -7.36 0.91 -42.44
C ALA A 233 -7.46 2.40 -42.84
N VAL A 234 -6.30 3.05 -43.08
CA VAL A 234 -6.29 4.46 -43.51
C VAL A 234 -6.92 4.62 -44.91
N LYS A 235 -6.62 3.72 -45.84
CA LYS A 235 -7.26 3.71 -47.16
C LYS A 235 -8.76 3.57 -47.06
N ALA A 236 -9.25 2.62 -46.29
CA ALA A 236 -10.68 2.37 -46.10
C ALA A 236 -11.40 3.57 -45.44
N ALA A 237 -10.80 4.14 -44.41
CA ALA A 237 -11.38 5.24 -43.64
C ALA A 237 -11.51 6.54 -44.46
N ASN A 238 -10.57 6.77 -45.39
CA ASN A 238 -10.46 8.03 -46.12
C ASN A 238 -10.76 7.87 -47.63
N ASN A 239 -11.14 6.69 -48.09
CA ASN A 239 -11.39 6.37 -49.49
C ASN A 239 -10.17 6.67 -50.41
N TYR A 240 -8.95 6.44 -49.92
CA TYR A 240 -7.77 6.58 -50.76
C TYR A 240 -7.58 5.37 -51.67
N SER A 241 -7.37 5.62 -52.97
CA SER A 241 -7.09 4.56 -53.95
C SER A 241 -5.61 4.22 -54.06
N ASP A 242 -4.74 5.08 -53.57
CA ASP A 242 -3.28 4.97 -53.68
C ASP A 242 -2.56 5.20 -52.32
N LEU A 243 -1.29 5.43 -52.35
CA LEU A 243 -0.44 5.67 -51.17
C LEU A 243 -0.03 7.15 -51.02
N SER A 244 -0.74 8.08 -51.68
CA SER A 244 -0.43 9.51 -51.67
C SER A 244 -0.49 10.14 -50.27
N PHE A 245 -1.13 9.50 -49.32
CA PHE A 245 -1.16 9.91 -47.93
C PHE A 245 0.12 9.61 -47.13
N LEU A 246 0.99 8.73 -47.65
CA LEU A 246 2.29 8.44 -47.03
C LEU A 246 3.30 9.53 -47.42
N THR A 247 4.12 9.93 -46.45
CA THR A 247 5.28 10.76 -46.70
C THR A 247 6.34 10.01 -47.54
N PRO A 248 7.27 10.68 -48.21
CA PRO A 248 8.34 10.00 -48.93
C PRO A 248 9.16 9.06 -48.06
N GLN A 249 9.38 9.40 -46.82
CA GLN A 249 10.13 8.56 -45.90
C GLN A 249 9.31 7.31 -45.49
N GLU A 250 8.01 7.45 -45.27
CA GLU A 250 7.13 6.32 -44.97
C GLU A 250 7.02 5.34 -46.14
N LEU A 251 7.04 5.84 -47.37
CA LEU A 251 7.10 5.00 -48.57
C LEU A 251 8.40 4.19 -48.61
N ILE A 252 9.56 4.82 -48.36
CA ILE A 252 10.85 4.15 -48.28
C ILE A 252 10.82 3.07 -47.18
N ASN A 253 10.26 3.37 -46.01
CA ASN A 253 10.17 2.41 -44.91
C ASN A 253 9.22 1.26 -45.24
N LYS A 254 8.11 1.55 -45.92
CA LYS A 254 7.15 0.52 -46.38
C LYS A 254 7.80 -0.40 -47.42
N GLU A 255 8.48 0.13 -48.43
CA GLU A 255 9.18 -0.65 -49.45
C GLU A 255 10.29 -1.51 -48.84
N ALA A 256 10.99 -0.98 -47.83
CA ALA A 256 12.01 -1.71 -47.09
C ALA A 256 11.43 -2.68 -46.04
N ASN A 257 10.12 -2.80 -45.92
CA ASN A 257 9.40 -3.59 -44.87
C ASN A 257 9.86 -3.26 -43.44
N ARG A 258 10.11 -1.98 -43.17
CA ARG A 258 10.49 -1.47 -41.85
C ARG A 258 9.26 -0.87 -41.19
N SER A 259 8.75 -1.50 -40.18
CA SER A 259 7.65 -0.97 -39.35
C SER A 259 8.06 -0.88 -37.90
N THR A 260 7.61 0.17 -37.21
CA THR A 260 7.88 0.44 -35.79
C THR A 260 6.61 0.18 -34.99
N ASN A 261 6.71 -0.67 -33.98
CA ASN A 261 5.67 -0.74 -32.96
C ASN A 261 5.99 0.31 -31.88
N TRP A 262 5.33 1.44 -32.00
CA TRP A 262 5.58 2.59 -31.12
C TRP A 262 5.26 2.31 -29.66
N LEU A 263 4.32 1.40 -29.37
CA LEU A 263 4.00 1.02 -28.01
C LEU A 263 5.12 0.18 -27.37
N ASP A 264 5.77 -0.70 -28.17
CA ASP A 264 6.94 -1.46 -27.71
C ASP A 264 8.10 -0.52 -27.43
N GLU A 265 8.30 0.46 -28.32
CA GLU A 265 9.37 1.46 -28.16
C GLU A 265 9.15 2.37 -26.94
N SER A 266 7.91 2.68 -26.62
CA SER A 266 7.51 3.55 -25.49
C SER A 266 7.43 2.82 -24.15
N SER A 267 7.56 1.49 -24.15
CA SER A 267 7.42 0.69 -22.95
C SER A 267 8.69 -0.12 -22.64
N ARG A 268 8.77 -0.55 -21.38
CA ARG A 268 9.86 -1.40 -20.88
C ARG A 268 9.31 -2.34 -19.79
N THR A 269 10.11 -3.30 -19.37
CA THR A 269 9.90 -3.97 -18.10
C THR A 269 10.23 -3.00 -16.96
N GLY A 270 9.26 -2.74 -16.09
CA GLY A 270 9.44 -1.89 -14.93
C GLY A 270 10.06 -2.65 -13.75
N TRP A 271 10.67 -1.91 -12.84
CA TRP A 271 11.28 -2.45 -11.62
C TRP A 271 10.91 -1.58 -10.43
N LEU A 272 10.39 -2.22 -9.40
CA LEU A 272 10.13 -1.59 -8.11
C LEU A 272 11.07 -2.20 -7.07
N GLN A 273 11.82 -1.36 -6.39
CA GLN A 273 12.69 -1.73 -5.27
C GLN A 273 12.29 -0.92 -4.05
N ASP A 274 12.13 -1.59 -2.92
CA ASP A 274 11.79 -0.97 -1.64
C ASP A 274 12.70 -1.52 -0.55
N TYR A 275 13.32 -0.62 0.21
CA TYR A 275 14.22 -0.92 1.29
C TYR A 275 13.78 -0.18 2.54
N GLN A 276 13.62 -0.89 3.64
CA GLN A 276 13.25 -0.30 4.92
C GLN A 276 14.08 -0.88 6.06
N ALA A 277 14.50 0.00 6.95
CA ALA A 277 15.00 -0.36 8.27
C ALA A 277 14.10 0.26 9.34
N SER A 278 13.73 -0.49 10.36
CA SER A 278 12.99 0.05 11.49
C SER A 278 13.48 -0.53 12.82
N ILE A 279 13.35 0.26 13.87
CA ILE A 279 13.58 -0.14 15.25
C ILE A 279 12.38 0.26 16.09
N SER A 280 11.92 -0.64 16.92
CA SER A 280 10.81 -0.41 17.84
C SER A 280 11.06 -1.04 19.20
N GLY A 281 10.51 -0.44 20.23
CA GLY A 281 10.57 -0.99 21.58
C GLY A 281 9.68 -0.24 22.53
N ALA A 282 9.39 -0.84 23.66
CA ALA A 282 8.67 -0.17 24.74
C ALA A 282 9.14 -0.71 26.10
N SER A 283 9.19 0.19 27.06
CA SER A 283 9.31 -0.09 28.50
C SER A 283 8.01 0.32 29.18
N ASP A 284 7.92 0.16 30.50
CA ASP A 284 6.75 0.59 31.29
C ASP A 284 6.47 2.09 31.15
N LYS A 285 7.47 2.91 30.85
CA LYS A 285 7.36 4.37 30.80
C LYS A 285 7.45 4.95 29.40
N MET A 286 8.01 4.26 28.43
CA MET A 286 8.28 4.83 27.11
C MET A 286 8.06 3.79 26.01
N ASN A 287 7.44 4.19 24.92
CA ASN A 287 7.47 3.44 23.68
C ASN A 287 8.03 4.31 22.54
N TYR A 288 8.72 3.65 21.60
CA TYR A 288 9.30 4.31 20.46
C TYR A 288 9.22 3.43 19.22
N TYR A 289 9.09 4.07 18.07
CA TYR A 289 9.20 3.50 16.74
C TYR A 289 9.97 4.46 15.85
N MET A 290 10.98 3.97 15.15
CA MET A 290 11.72 4.75 14.16
C MET A 290 11.88 3.91 12.91
N SER A 291 11.72 4.54 11.74
CA SER A 291 11.95 3.89 10.45
C SER A 291 12.60 4.83 9.46
N ALA A 292 13.35 4.24 8.54
CA ALA A 292 13.88 4.89 7.35
C ALA A 292 13.64 3.97 6.16
N ALA A 293 13.16 4.52 5.04
CA ALA A 293 12.94 3.74 3.84
C ALA A 293 13.32 4.50 2.58
N TYR A 294 13.67 3.73 1.55
CA TYR A 294 13.94 4.19 0.20
C TYR A 294 13.18 3.31 -0.78
N THR A 295 12.43 3.96 -1.68
CA THR A 295 11.67 3.31 -2.74
C THR A 295 12.19 3.84 -4.09
N ASP A 296 12.49 2.96 -5.04
CA ASP A 296 12.81 3.27 -6.44
C ASP A 296 11.85 2.49 -7.34
N ASN A 297 11.04 3.21 -8.11
CA ASN A 297 10.07 2.63 -9.02
C ASN A 297 10.33 3.14 -10.45
N LYS A 298 10.84 2.28 -11.28
CA LYS A 298 10.96 2.49 -12.73
C LYS A 298 9.73 1.88 -13.39
N GLY A 299 8.80 2.73 -13.82
CA GLY A 299 7.54 2.34 -14.43
C GLY A 299 7.70 1.56 -15.73
N ILE A 300 6.61 0.94 -16.19
CA ILE A 300 6.56 0.21 -17.47
C ILE A 300 6.60 1.14 -18.68
N ILE A 301 6.34 2.42 -18.50
CA ILE A 301 6.48 3.45 -19.51
C ILE A 301 7.90 4.02 -19.42
N ARG A 302 8.58 4.19 -20.55
CA ARG A 302 9.92 4.80 -20.55
C ARG A 302 9.84 6.24 -20.06
N GLY A 303 10.78 6.64 -19.20
CA GLY A 303 10.84 7.98 -18.62
C GLY A 303 9.86 8.24 -17.47
N ASP A 304 8.98 7.28 -17.16
CA ASP A 304 8.10 7.33 -15.99
C ASP A 304 8.80 6.67 -14.79
N ASP A 305 9.49 7.47 -14.02
CA ASP A 305 10.30 7.07 -12.87
C ASP A 305 9.84 7.81 -11.61
N PHE A 306 9.96 7.13 -10.48
CA PHE A 306 9.61 7.67 -9.18
C PHE A 306 10.58 7.15 -8.13
N ASN A 307 11.10 8.05 -7.30
CA ASN A 307 11.81 7.63 -6.11
C ASN A 307 11.35 8.41 -4.87
N ARG A 308 11.50 7.77 -3.71
CA ARG A 308 11.06 8.34 -2.45
C ARG A 308 11.97 7.93 -1.30
N ILE A 309 12.26 8.90 -0.42
CA ILE A 309 12.87 8.66 0.89
C ILE A 309 11.82 9.01 1.94
N THR A 310 11.63 8.15 2.94
CA THR A 310 10.78 8.42 4.09
C THR A 310 11.51 8.17 5.39
N LEU A 311 11.27 9.05 6.37
CA LEU A 311 11.73 8.93 7.74
C LEU A 311 10.53 9.08 8.67
N LEU A 312 10.39 8.22 9.64
CA LEU A 312 9.37 8.31 10.69
C LEU A 312 10.02 8.10 12.05
N GLY A 313 9.71 8.96 12.99
CA GLY A 313 10.11 8.83 14.38
C GLY A 313 8.93 9.10 15.30
N LYS A 314 8.63 8.18 16.21
CA LYS A 314 7.56 8.29 17.19
C LYS A 314 8.11 7.96 18.58
N ILE A 315 7.81 8.82 19.55
CA ILE A 315 8.17 8.61 20.94
C ILE A 315 6.98 9.01 21.81
N ASN A 316 6.59 8.14 22.71
CA ASN A 316 5.59 8.42 23.73
C ASN A 316 6.17 8.03 25.08
N THR A 317 6.08 8.92 26.07
CA THR A 317 6.65 8.69 27.39
C THR A 317 5.71 9.17 28.49
N HIS A 318 5.59 8.38 29.56
CA HIS A 318 4.94 8.79 30.80
C HIS A 318 6.00 9.45 31.68
N ILE A 319 5.87 10.76 31.85
CA ILE A 319 6.78 11.54 32.72
C ILE A 319 6.42 11.27 34.19
N THR A 320 5.11 11.19 34.46
CA THR A 320 4.53 10.83 35.74
C THR A 320 3.36 9.89 35.48
N ASP A 321 2.73 9.35 36.52
CA ASP A 321 1.56 8.49 36.38
C ASP A 321 0.35 9.25 35.80
N TRP A 322 0.34 10.57 35.87
CA TRP A 322 -0.74 11.43 35.38
C TRP A 322 -0.35 12.28 34.15
N LEU A 323 0.92 12.29 33.71
CA LEU A 323 1.38 13.10 32.58
C LEU A 323 2.08 12.23 31.53
N GLN A 324 1.50 12.15 30.36
CA GLN A 324 2.10 11.55 29.16
C GLN A 324 2.45 12.63 28.15
N ILE A 325 3.60 12.51 27.51
CA ILE A 325 4.05 13.33 26.39
C ILE A 325 4.31 12.43 25.19
N GLY A 326 3.83 12.84 24.02
CA GLY A 326 4.11 12.16 22.75
C GLY A 326 4.61 13.13 21.70
N MET A 327 5.46 12.62 20.82
CA MET A 327 5.95 13.33 19.65
C MET A 327 6.05 12.34 18.46
N ASP A 328 5.49 12.75 17.33
CA ASP A 328 5.54 12.03 16.06
C ASP A 328 6.13 12.99 15.01
N ALA A 329 7.26 12.64 14.43
CA ALA A 329 7.90 13.38 13.34
C ALA A 329 8.00 12.50 12.10
N ALA A 330 7.54 12.98 10.97
CA ALA A 330 7.64 12.29 9.69
C ALA A 330 8.18 13.23 8.62
N TYR A 331 9.07 12.71 7.79
CA TYR A 331 9.61 13.41 6.63
C TYR A 331 9.51 12.49 5.42
N SER A 332 9.08 13.01 4.29
CA SER A 332 9.15 12.35 3.00
C SER A 332 9.69 13.31 1.96
N ARG A 333 10.53 12.78 1.08
CA ARG A 333 10.95 13.41 -0.15
C ARG A 333 10.63 12.49 -1.31
N SER A 334 9.76 12.96 -2.19
CA SER A 334 9.31 12.24 -3.39
C SER A 334 9.81 12.98 -4.62
N ASP A 335 10.39 12.26 -5.57
CA ASP A 335 10.88 12.78 -6.84
C ASP A 335 10.08 12.12 -7.97
N TYR A 336 9.31 12.92 -8.69
CA TYR A 336 8.51 12.56 -9.86
C TYR A 336 9.13 13.15 -11.14
N SER A 337 10.39 13.59 -11.06
CA SER A 337 11.06 14.26 -12.17
C SER A 337 11.22 13.33 -13.35
N GLY A 338 11.06 13.88 -14.54
CA GLY A 338 11.18 13.17 -15.80
C GLY A 338 9.97 13.42 -16.71
N VAL A 339 10.04 12.88 -17.90
CA VAL A 339 8.99 12.94 -18.90
C VAL A 339 8.72 11.52 -19.36
N GLY A 340 7.51 11.01 -19.10
CA GLY A 340 7.09 9.70 -19.58
C GLY A 340 6.79 9.72 -21.09
N ALA A 341 7.01 8.59 -21.76
CA ALA A 341 6.66 8.43 -23.18
C ALA A 341 5.16 8.69 -23.38
N ASP A 342 4.82 9.40 -24.46
CA ASP A 342 3.43 9.70 -24.80
C ASP A 342 2.76 8.47 -25.45
N LEU A 343 2.04 7.71 -24.61
CA LEU A 343 1.33 6.51 -25.07
C LEU A 343 0.19 6.84 -26.03
N TRP A 344 -0.45 8.01 -25.92
CA TRP A 344 -1.51 8.40 -26.85
C TRP A 344 -0.94 8.53 -28.25
N THR A 345 0.12 9.31 -28.40
CA THR A 345 0.80 9.48 -29.68
C THR A 345 1.35 8.14 -30.19
N ALA A 346 1.88 7.28 -29.32
CA ALA A 346 2.34 5.94 -29.69
C ALA A 346 1.23 5.06 -30.33
N THR A 347 -0.05 5.30 -30.01
CA THR A 347 -1.17 4.51 -30.59
C THR A 347 -1.66 5.03 -31.93
N ILE A 348 -1.41 6.29 -32.26
CA ILE A 348 -1.93 6.93 -33.47
C ILE A 348 -0.90 7.13 -34.58
N LEU A 349 0.40 7.07 -34.24
CA LEU A 349 1.49 7.22 -35.20
C LEU A 349 1.47 6.13 -36.26
N SER A 350 1.87 6.55 -37.49
CA SER A 350 2.13 5.61 -38.56
C SER A 350 3.22 4.60 -38.19
N PRO A 351 2.98 3.30 -38.35
CA PRO A 351 4.03 2.29 -38.14
C PRO A 351 5.25 2.47 -39.05
N TYR A 352 5.09 3.15 -40.18
CA TYR A 352 6.18 3.47 -41.13
C TYR A 352 6.88 4.79 -40.81
N GLY A 353 6.50 5.50 -39.75
CA GLY A 353 7.15 6.71 -39.30
C GLY A 353 8.65 6.52 -39.01
N MET A 354 9.43 7.56 -39.21
CA MET A 354 10.87 7.53 -39.00
C MET A 354 11.21 7.74 -37.52
N LYS A 355 11.73 6.73 -36.85
CA LYS A 355 12.12 6.83 -35.44
C LYS A 355 13.37 7.69 -35.24
N TYR A 356 14.41 7.43 -36.02
CA TYR A 356 15.67 8.13 -35.99
C TYR A 356 16.02 8.70 -37.35
N ARG A 357 16.70 9.85 -37.38
CA ARG A 357 17.30 10.45 -38.53
C ARG A 357 18.51 9.64 -38.99
N PRO A 358 19.00 9.83 -40.24
CA PRO A 358 20.21 9.15 -40.72
C PRO A 358 21.48 9.42 -39.90
N ASN A 359 21.52 10.55 -39.16
CA ASN A 359 22.62 10.88 -38.24
C ASN A 359 22.51 10.21 -36.88
N GLY A 360 21.46 9.40 -36.61
CA GLY A 360 21.22 8.70 -35.35
C GLY A 360 20.39 9.47 -34.31
N GLU A 361 20.12 10.75 -34.57
CA GLU A 361 19.25 11.55 -33.69
C GLU A 361 17.79 11.13 -33.76
N LEU A 362 17.05 11.31 -32.67
CA LEU A 362 15.63 11.03 -32.63
C LEU A 362 14.87 11.96 -33.58
N GLU A 363 14.01 11.41 -34.47
CA GLU A 363 13.16 12.25 -35.31
C GLU A 363 12.03 12.84 -34.47
N ARG A 364 11.90 14.17 -34.50
CA ARG A 364 10.88 14.87 -33.71
C ARG A 364 9.45 14.58 -34.18
N THR A 365 9.27 14.53 -35.50
CA THR A 365 7.95 14.32 -36.13
C THR A 365 8.04 13.11 -37.08
N PRO A 366 7.90 11.86 -36.55
CA PRO A 366 8.07 10.62 -37.31
C PRO A 366 7.20 10.52 -38.57
N ASP A 367 6.02 11.13 -38.56
CA ASP A 367 5.03 11.15 -39.62
C ASP A 367 5.06 12.46 -40.46
N GLY A 368 6.12 13.23 -40.32
CA GLY A 368 6.40 14.42 -41.13
C GLY A 368 5.34 15.50 -40.99
N THR A 369 4.64 15.77 -42.09
CA THR A 369 3.66 16.89 -42.19
C THR A 369 2.40 16.71 -41.34
N ARG A 370 2.09 15.49 -40.85
CA ARG A 370 0.99 15.27 -39.90
C ARG A 370 1.30 15.83 -38.52
N GLY A 371 2.61 15.99 -38.21
CA GLY A 371 3.05 16.78 -37.08
C GLY A 371 2.93 16.11 -35.71
N HIS A 372 2.63 14.81 -35.64
CA HIS A 372 2.65 14.11 -34.36
C HIS A 372 4.08 13.97 -33.85
N MET A 373 4.24 14.31 -32.58
CA MET A 373 5.56 14.25 -31.94
C MET A 373 5.97 12.79 -31.68
N ASN A 374 7.25 12.53 -31.77
CA ASN A 374 7.78 11.22 -31.38
C ASN A 374 7.42 10.91 -29.91
N PRO A 375 6.83 9.75 -29.60
CA PRO A 375 6.47 9.39 -28.23
C PRO A 375 7.64 9.41 -27.25
N LEU A 376 8.85 9.25 -27.77
CA LEU A 376 10.07 9.26 -26.95
C LEU A 376 10.70 10.65 -26.83
N TRP A 377 10.09 11.68 -27.45
CA TRP A 377 10.62 13.04 -27.40
C TRP A 377 10.63 13.58 -25.97
N GLY A 378 11.78 14.07 -25.52
CA GLY A 378 11.98 14.58 -24.17
C GLY A 378 12.57 13.56 -23.17
N ILE A 379 12.76 12.29 -23.61
CA ILE A 379 13.33 11.23 -22.77
C ILE A 379 14.81 11.03 -23.07
N ASP A 380 15.20 11.02 -24.36
CA ASP A 380 16.58 10.82 -24.80
C ASP A 380 17.46 12.03 -24.48
N ASP A 381 18.77 11.80 -24.31
CA ASP A 381 19.74 12.81 -23.87
C ASP A 381 19.76 14.05 -24.75
N GLU A 382 19.55 13.91 -26.07
CA GLU A 382 19.57 15.02 -27.03
C GLU A 382 18.28 15.84 -27.05
N SER A 383 17.14 15.20 -26.74
CA SER A 383 15.82 15.84 -26.68
C SER A 383 15.32 16.07 -25.28
N LYS A 384 16.13 15.72 -24.26
CA LYS A 384 15.75 15.68 -22.87
C LYS A 384 15.12 16.99 -22.39
N GLN A 385 13.90 16.89 -21.91
CA GLN A 385 13.23 17.98 -21.25
C GLN A 385 13.47 17.90 -19.74
N GLU A 386 13.91 19.00 -19.15
CA GLU A 386 13.97 19.12 -17.71
C GLU A 386 12.57 19.35 -17.16
N ASN A 387 11.95 18.29 -16.69
CA ASN A 387 10.76 18.38 -15.85
C ASN A 387 11.17 17.98 -14.45
N ILE A 388 11.35 18.96 -13.56
CA ILE A 388 11.74 18.73 -12.17
C ILE A 388 10.51 18.86 -11.30
N GLU A 389 10.04 17.74 -10.76
CA GLU A 389 8.95 17.69 -9.81
C GLU A 389 9.40 16.95 -8.55
N LYS A 390 9.85 17.71 -7.55
CA LYS A 390 10.25 17.20 -6.24
C LYS A 390 9.34 17.75 -5.17
N GLN A 391 8.90 16.88 -4.30
CA GLN A 391 8.02 17.23 -3.19
C GLN A 391 8.66 16.83 -1.87
N ASP A 392 8.83 17.79 -0.98
CA ASP A 392 9.23 17.57 0.40
C ASP A 392 8.01 17.76 1.32
N ASN A 393 7.76 16.81 2.19
CA ASN A 393 6.68 16.85 3.17
C ASN A 393 7.28 16.62 4.57
N PHE A 394 7.04 17.53 5.48
CA PHE A 394 7.42 17.40 6.88
C PHE A 394 6.19 17.53 7.77
N ARG A 395 6.02 16.59 8.66
CA ARG A 395 4.93 16.57 9.65
C ARG A 395 5.53 16.41 11.05
N LEU A 396 5.12 17.25 11.96
CA LEU A 396 5.46 17.18 13.37
C LEU A 396 4.18 17.30 14.19
N ASN A 397 3.90 16.29 15.01
CA ASN A 397 2.82 16.32 15.99
C ASN A 397 3.45 16.17 17.37
N ALA A 398 3.09 17.04 18.28
CA ALA A 398 3.44 16.92 19.68
C ALA A 398 2.16 17.06 20.51
N TYR A 399 2.01 16.21 21.51
CA TYR A 399 0.84 16.23 22.38
C TYR A 399 1.23 15.88 23.81
N PHE A 400 0.40 16.28 24.73
CA PHE A 400 0.43 15.81 26.10
C PHE A 400 -0.97 15.36 26.51
N SER A 401 -1.02 14.34 27.35
CA SER A 401 -2.25 13.84 27.97
C SER A 401 -2.09 13.91 29.48
N ILE A 402 -3.16 14.34 30.13
CA ILE A 402 -3.27 14.45 31.58
C ILE A 402 -4.39 13.51 32.01
N ASP A 403 -4.05 12.50 32.80
CA ASP A 403 -5.00 11.57 33.40
C ASP A 403 -5.34 12.10 34.80
N CYS A 404 -6.60 12.54 34.99
CA CYS A 404 -7.11 13.14 36.23
C CYS A 404 -7.87 12.14 37.09
#